data_6418c7393f6801392f780bc4bd5a2e80
#
_entry.id   6418c7393f6801392f780bc4bd5a2e80
#
_cell.length_a   1.000
_cell.length_b   1.000
_cell.length_c   1.000
_cell.angle_alpha   90.00
_cell.angle_beta   90.00
_cell.angle_gamma   90.00
#
_symmetry.space_group_name_H-M   'P 1'
#
loop_
_entity.id
_entity.type
_entity.pdbx_description
1 polymer ?
#
loop_
_entity_poly.entity_id
_entity_poly.type
_entity_poly.pdbx_seq_one_letter_code
_entity_poly.pdbx_strand_id
1 'polypeptide(L)'
;MRKPIILASTLAAVLAVAAIIALAQQDKSSRPSPPSKAECKLQGGKVITIDYSSPRAKGRKIFGALVPYGQVWRAGANEATTFVVGSDVTVGGKAVPAGSYTLFTIPAEDKWALIVSKKTGEWGTAYPGPDNDLARIDMKVSKLAAPVENFTIALDQAGTGCTLKMEWETTQASVDIKK
;
A
#
# COMPACT_ATOMS: atom_id res chain seq x y z
N MET A 1 7.72 10.66 -59.75
CA MET A 1 7.70 11.40 -58.48
C MET A 1 6.48 11.01 -57.67
N ARG A 2 6.60 9.96 -56.83
CA ARG A 2 5.51 9.55 -55.90
C ARG A 2 6.15 9.10 -54.60
N LYS A 3 6.31 9.99 -53.63
CA LYS A 3 6.61 9.66 -52.22
C LYS A 3 6.42 10.90 -51.30
N PRO A 4 5.21 11.19 -50.79
CA PRO A 4 5.10 11.64 -49.39
C PRO A 4 3.93 11.03 -48.61
N ILE A 5 3.14 10.08 -49.19
CA ILE A 5 1.89 9.64 -48.53
C ILE A 5 2.16 8.65 -47.37
N ILE A 6 3.26 7.89 -47.40
CA ILE A 6 3.56 6.85 -46.39
C ILE A 6 4.01 7.46 -45.06
N LEU A 7 4.68 8.62 -45.03
CA LEU A 7 5.17 9.24 -43.79
C LEU A 7 4.04 9.86 -42.96
N ALA A 8 2.99 10.35 -43.60
CA ALA A 8 1.86 10.99 -42.89
C ALA A 8 0.97 9.96 -42.16
N SER A 9 0.82 8.76 -42.76
CA SER A 9 -0.01 7.71 -42.15
C SER A 9 0.63 7.07 -40.91
N THR A 10 1.97 6.94 -40.90
CA THR A 10 2.68 6.38 -39.71
C THR A 10 2.70 7.35 -38.55
N LEU A 11 2.81 8.66 -38.79
CA LEU A 11 2.77 9.68 -37.74
C LEU A 11 1.38 9.76 -37.08
N ALA A 12 0.31 9.70 -37.89
CA ALA A 12 -1.06 9.70 -37.37
C ALA A 12 -1.37 8.44 -36.53
N ALA A 13 -0.87 7.27 -36.91
CA ALA A 13 -1.03 6.04 -36.15
C ALA A 13 -0.30 6.09 -34.80
N VAL A 14 0.92 6.63 -34.75
CA VAL A 14 1.70 6.77 -33.51
C VAL A 14 1.03 7.76 -32.55
N LEU A 15 0.49 8.87 -33.05
CA LEU A 15 -0.24 9.85 -32.25
C LEU A 15 -1.56 9.29 -31.69
N ALA A 16 -2.27 8.46 -32.48
CA ALA A 16 -3.50 7.82 -32.02
C ALA A 16 -3.22 6.78 -30.92
N VAL A 17 -2.15 6.00 -31.03
CA VAL A 17 -1.74 5.04 -29.99
C VAL A 17 -1.31 5.75 -28.71
N ALA A 18 -0.56 6.87 -28.82
CA ALA A 18 -0.17 7.66 -27.66
C ALA A 18 -1.38 8.30 -26.95
N ALA A 19 -2.39 8.76 -27.70
CA ALA A 19 -3.63 9.29 -27.14
C ALA A 19 -4.47 8.20 -26.43
N ILE A 20 -4.51 6.98 -26.97
CA ILE A 20 -5.20 5.84 -26.35
C ILE A 20 -4.52 5.44 -25.03
N ILE A 21 -3.19 5.44 -24.99
CA ILE A 21 -2.43 5.15 -23.75
C ILE A 21 -2.64 6.24 -22.70
N ALA A 22 -2.71 7.51 -23.09
CA ALA A 22 -2.98 8.64 -22.18
C ALA A 22 -4.41 8.59 -21.61
N LEU A 23 -5.40 8.16 -22.36
CA LEU A 23 -6.79 7.98 -21.90
C LEU A 23 -6.95 6.75 -20.97
N ALA A 24 -6.07 5.75 -21.10
CA ALA A 24 -6.07 4.58 -20.23
C ALA A 24 -5.48 4.83 -18.83
N GLN A 25 -4.76 5.92 -18.61
CA GLN A 25 -4.35 6.40 -17.30
C GLN A 25 -5.53 7.16 -16.64
N GLN A 26 -6.58 6.42 -16.32
CA GLN A 26 -7.70 6.96 -15.57
C GLN A 26 -7.17 7.69 -14.33
N ASP A 27 -7.49 8.96 -14.19
CA ASP A 27 -7.11 9.76 -13.02
C ASP A 27 -7.68 9.14 -11.74
N LYS A 28 -6.82 8.43 -11.03
CA LYS A 28 -7.18 7.74 -9.78
C LYS A 28 -7.40 8.72 -8.63
N SER A 29 -7.00 9.99 -8.78
CA SER A 29 -7.12 11.00 -7.71
C SER A 29 -8.57 11.35 -7.40
N SER A 30 -9.47 11.23 -8.38
CA SER A 30 -10.91 11.48 -8.25
C SER A 30 -11.68 10.34 -7.57
N ARG A 31 -11.04 9.22 -7.25
CA ARG A 31 -11.70 8.07 -6.61
C ARG A 31 -12.13 8.40 -5.17
N PRO A 32 -13.23 7.82 -4.66
CA PRO A 32 -13.64 7.96 -3.25
C PRO A 32 -12.56 7.55 -2.24
N SER A 33 -11.63 6.67 -2.66
CA SER A 33 -10.42 6.28 -1.94
C SER A 33 -9.22 6.54 -2.84
N PRO A 34 -8.68 7.77 -2.85
CA PRO A 34 -7.59 8.14 -3.75
C PRO A 34 -6.29 7.43 -3.39
N PRO A 35 -5.36 7.30 -4.35
CA PRO A 35 -4.03 6.77 -4.07
C PRO A 35 -3.28 7.66 -3.09
N SER A 36 -2.45 7.04 -2.28
CA SER A 36 -1.57 7.69 -1.32
C SER A 36 -0.26 6.91 -1.21
N LYS A 37 0.77 7.54 -0.68
CA LYS A 37 2.11 6.99 -0.59
C LYS A 37 2.75 7.33 0.74
N ALA A 38 3.50 6.37 1.31
CA ALA A 38 4.40 6.60 2.43
C ALA A 38 5.80 6.16 2.02
N GLU A 39 6.81 6.92 2.43
CA GLU A 39 8.22 6.65 2.14
C GLU A 39 9.10 6.87 3.36
N CYS A 40 10.14 6.07 3.50
CA CYS A 40 11.17 6.25 4.51
C CYS A 40 12.53 5.86 3.93
N LYS A 41 13.57 6.63 4.29
CA LYS A 41 14.95 6.38 3.87
C LYS A 41 15.67 5.55 4.92
N LEU A 42 16.21 4.41 4.51
CA LEU A 42 17.09 3.58 5.33
C LEU A 42 18.52 4.11 5.29
N GLN A 43 19.31 3.73 6.29
CA GLN A 43 20.73 3.95 6.25
C GLN A 43 21.35 3.40 4.95
N GLY A 44 22.20 4.18 4.29
CA GLY A 44 22.77 3.85 2.98
C GLY A 44 21.90 4.27 1.79
N GLY A 45 20.88 5.11 2.01
CA GLY A 45 20.10 5.77 0.95
C GLY A 45 19.06 4.88 0.26
N LYS A 46 18.89 3.63 0.69
CA LYS A 46 17.82 2.77 0.20
C LYS A 46 16.47 3.23 0.77
N VAL A 47 15.41 3.03 0.02
CA VAL A 47 14.07 3.54 0.36
C VAL A 47 13.12 2.37 0.61
N ILE A 48 12.24 2.55 1.59
CA ILE A 48 11.01 1.78 1.75
C ILE A 48 9.87 2.64 1.23
N THR A 49 8.99 2.04 0.43
CA THR A 49 7.81 2.69 -0.14
C THR A 49 6.58 1.85 0.12
N ILE A 50 5.48 2.49 0.50
CA ILE A 50 4.16 1.86 0.58
C ILE A 50 3.19 2.68 -0.28
N ASP A 51 2.66 2.06 -1.34
CA ASP A 51 1.62 2.62 -2.19
C ASP A 51 0.28 1.97 -1.81
N TYR A 52 -0.73 2.79 -1.52
CA TYR A 52 -2.04 2.33 -1.05
C TYR A 52 -3.17 3.25 -1.53
N SER A 53 -4.40 2.79 -1.44
CA SER A 53 -5.57 3.66 -1.58
C SER A 53 -6.14 3.97 -0.20
N SER A 54 -6.39 5.26 0.07
CA SER A 54 -6.79 5.81 1.36
C SER A 54 -8.31 5.96 1.47
N PRO A 55 -9.06 5.01 2.07
CA PRO A 55 -10.50 5.16 2.30
C PRO A 55 -10.82 6.18 3.38
N ARG A 56 -12.05 6.67 3.36
CA ARG A 56 -12.62 7.68 4.27
C ARG A 56 -13.59 7.03 5.25
N ALA A 57 -13.60 7.45 6.50
CA ALA A 57 -14.53 6.94 7.50
C ALA A 57 -15.98 7.36 7.21
N LYS A 58 -16.21 8.63 6.85
CA LYS A 58 -17.54 9.19 6.55
C LYS A 58 -18.56 8.89 7.66
N GLY A 59 -18.15 9.09 8.91
CA GLY A 59 -18.99 8.85 10.08
C GLY A 59 -19.31 7.37 10.37
N ARG A 60 -18.72 6.41 9.67
CA ARG A 60 -18.93 4.97 9.91
C ARG A 60 -18.00 4.47 11.00
N LYS A 61 -18.47 3.53 11.81
CA LYS A 61 -17.62 2.71 12.65
C LYS A 61 -16.78 1.80 11.75
N ILE A 62 -15.47 1.84 11.89
CA ILE A 62 -14.54 1.11 11.01
C ILE A 62 -14.21 -0.25 11.61
N PHE A 63 -13.37 -0.29 12.64
CA PHE A 63 -12.92 -1.56 13.19
C PHE A 63 -13.98 -2.23 14.04
N GLY A 64 -14.18 -3.53 13.80
CA GLY A 64 -15.28 -4.30 14.37
C GLY A 64 -16.63 -4.12 13.65
N ALA A 65 -16.67 -3.31 12.55
CA ALA A 65 -17.85 -3.11 11.70
C ALA A 65 -17.49 -3.17 10.22
N LEU A 66 -17.11 -2.04 9.58
CA LEU A 66 -16.72 -2.02 8.17
C LEU A 66 -15.50 -2.93 7.89
N VAL A 67 -14.56 -2.97 8.80
CA VAL A 67 -13.40 -3.87 8.82
C VAL A 67 -13.57 -4.80 10.03
N PRO A 68 -14.07 -6.03 9.83
CA PRO A 68 -14.33 -6.96 10.92
C PRO A 68 -13.02 -7.37 11.62
N TYR A 69 -13.09 -7.56 12.92
CA TYR A 69 -12.00 -8.15 13.68
C TYR A 69 -11.77 -9.63 13.32
N GLY A 70 -10.52 -10.08 13.38
CA GLY A 70 -10.13 -11.45 13.09
C GLY A 70 -10.15 -11.85 11.62
N GLN A 71 -10.48 -10.94 10.71
CA GLN A 71 -10.51 -11.18 9.27
C GLN A 71 -9.37 -10.46 8.55
N VAL A 72 -8.89 -11.07 7.46
CA VAL A 72 -7.85 -10.47 6.63
C VAL A 72 -8.42 -9.25 5.90
N TRP A 73 -7.73 -8.12 6.03
CA TRP A 73 -8.03 -6.87 5.35
C TRP A 73 -6.81 -6.39 4.55
N ARG A 74 -7.04 -5.89 3.33
CA ARG A 74 -5.99 -5.43 2.40
C ARG A 74 -5.25 -4.16 2.82
N ALA A 75 -5.45 -3.68 4.05
CA ALA A 75 -4.83 -2.45 4.58
C ALA A 75 -5.01 -1.23 3.65
N GLY A 76 -6.25 -1.01 3.20
CA GLY A 76 -6.60 0.08 2.28
C GLY A 76 -7.88 -0.20 1.50
N ALA A 77 -7.97 0.35 0.30
CA ALA A 77 -9.09 0.19 -0.64
C ALA A 77 -8.57 -0.06 -2.06
N ASN A 78 -9.47 -0.40 -3.00
CA ASN A 78 -9.16 -0.65 -4.41
C ASN A 78 -8.10 -1.74 -4.59
N GLU A 79 -6.95 -1.40 -5.19
CA GLU A 79 -5.78 -2.26 -5.33
C GLU A 79 -5.21 -2.63 -3.95
N ALA A 80 -4.62 -3.80 -3.82
CA ALA A 80 -3.94 -4.21 -2.60
C ALA A 80 -2.71 -3.32 -2.33
N THR A 81 -2.45 -3.05 -1.06
CA THR A 81 -1.37 -2.16 -0.62
C THR A 81 -0.01 -2.77 -0.97
N THR A 82 0.76 -2.07 -1.79
CA THR A 82 2.09 -2.51 -2.23
C THR A 82 3.17 -2.01 -1.28
N PHE A 83 4.10 -2.89 -0.91
CA PHE A 83 5.23 -2.62 -0.04
C PHE A 83 6.54 -2.96 -0.76
N VAL A 84 7.33 -1.94 -1.05
CA VAL A 84 8.63 -2.09 -1.73
C VAL A 84 9.76 -1.82 -0.75
N VAL A 85 10.68 -2.74 -0.65
CA VAL A 85 11.82 -2.69 0.26
C VAL A 85 13.12 -2.68 -0.56
N GLY A 86 13.86 -1.57 -0.48
CA GLY A 86 15.06 -1.35 -1.28
C GLY A 86 16.32 -2.07 -0.79
N SER A 87 16.29 -2.70 0.38
CA SER A 87 17.35 -3.56 0.94
C SER A 87 16.75 -4.51 1.96
N ASP A 88 17.45 -5.57 2.31
CA ASP A 88 17.01 -6.49 3.37
C ASP A 88 16.80 -5.74 4.69
N VAL A 89 15.69 -6.03 5.36
CA VAL A 89 15.28 -5.44 6.64
C VAL A 89 14.69 -6.49 7.57
N THR A 90 14.48 -6.11 8.82
CA THR A 90 13.59 -6.84 9.73
C THR A 90 12.36 -5.99 10.01
N VAL A 91 11.17 -6.59 9.95
CA VAL A 91 9.90 -5.97 10.31
C VAL A 91 9.37 -6.69 11.55
N GLY A 92 9.28 -6.00 12.68
CA GLY A 92 8.90 -6.63 13.95
C GLY A 92 9.76 -7.85 14.32
N GLY A 93 11.05 -7.83 13.94
CA GLY A 93 12.00 -8.94 14.16
C GLY A 93 11.93 -10.08 13.14
N LYS A 94 11.06 -10.03 12.13
CA LYS A 94 11.01 -11.00 11.02
C LYS A 94 11.78 -10.48 9.81
N ALA A 95 12.63 -11.32 9.22
CA ALA A 95 13.40 -10.98 8.03
C ALA A 95 12.49 -10.77 6.81
N VAL A 96 12.71 -9.64 6.12
CA VAL A 96 12.05 -9.30 4.86
C VAL A 96 13.14 -8.89 3.87
N PRO A 97 13.48 -9.75 2.90
CA PRO A 97 14.47 -9.44 1.85
C PRO A 97 14.07 -8.22 1.02
N ALA A 98 15.02 -7.63 0.33
CA ALA A 98 14.74 -6.61 -0.69
C ALA A 98 13.77 -7.17 -1.74
N GLY A 99 12.72 -6.40 -2.07
CA GLY A 99 11.70 -6.88 -3.00
C GLY A 99 10.41 -6.07 -2.97
N SER A 100 9.41 -6.57 -3.69
CA SER A 100 8.06 -6.03 -3.72
C SER A 100 7.08 -7.05 -3.16
N TYR A 101 6.19 -6.59 -2.28
CA TYR A 101 5.25 -7.39 -1.51
C TYR A 101 3.88 -6.73 -1.47
N THR A 102 2.88 -7.49 -1.05
CA THR A 102 1.57 -6.95 -0.68
C THR A 102 1.41 -6.99 0.83
N LEU A 103 0.85 -5.93 1.42
CA LEU A 103 0.49 -5.89 2.82
C LEU A 103 -0.99 -6.20 3.02
N PHE A 104 -1.26 -7.13 3.92
CA PHE A 104 -2.56 -7.34 4.53
C PHE A 104 -2.45 -7.21 6.04
N THR A 105 -3.58 -7.01 6.71
CA THR A 105 -3.65 -7.03 8.17
C THR A 105 -4.80 -7.88 8.65
N ILE A 106 -4.68 -8.39 9.87
CA ILE A 106 -5.79 -8.98 10.62
C ILE A 106 -5.99 -8.10 11.85
N PRO A 107 -6.95 -7.15 11.82
CA PRO A 107 -7.22 -6.29 12.97
C PRO A 107 -7.84 -7.09 14.13
N ALA A 108 -7.47 -6.70 15.35
CA ALA A 108 -8.13 -7.07 16.59
C ALA A 108 -8.14 -5.86 17.53
N GLU A 109 -8.83 -5.93 18.66
CA GLU A 109 -9.00 -4.77 19.54
C GLU A 109 -7.68 -4.30 20.17
N ASP A 110 -6.82 -5.25 20.56
CA ASP A 110 -5.61 -5.02 21.33
C ASP A 110 -4.32 -5.32 20.56
N LYS A 111 -4.40 -6.09 19.49
CA LYS A 111 -3.25 -6.50 18.69
C LYS A 111 -3.64 -6.80 17.25
N TRP A 112 -2.88 -6.25 16.30
CA TRP A 112 -3.03 -6.59 14.89
C TRP A 112 -1.95 -7.55 14.44
N ALA A 113 -2.26 -8.36 13.41
CA ALA A 113 -1.23 -9.08 12.66
C ALA A 113 -1.04 -8.39 11.30
N LEU A 114 0.19 -8.02 10.98
CA LEU A 114 0.63 -7.61 9.64
C LEU A 114 1.04 -8.85 8.88
N ILE A 115 0.55 -9.00 7.66
CA ILE A 115 0.94 -10.04 6.72
C ILE A 115 1.75 -9.40 5.60
N VAL A 116 2.96 -9.88 5.38
CA VAL A 116 3.79 -9.56 4.22
C VAL A 116 3.64 -10.72 3.23
N SER A 117 2.91 -10.50 2.14
CA SER A 117 2.65 -11.51 1.11
C SER A 117 3.63 -11.39 -0.04
N LYS A 118 4.15 -12.53 -0.51
CA LYS A 118 5.02 -12.64 -1.70
C LYS A 118 4.26 -12.39 -3.01
N LYS A 119 2.94 -12.60 -3.01
CA LYS A 119 2.11 -12.37 -4.18
C LYS A 119 1.73 -10.90 -4.29
N THR A 120 1.80 -10.35 -5.47
CA THR A 120 1.56 -8.92 -5.76
C THR A 120 0.54 -8.75 -6.88
N GLY A 121 -0.06 -7.55 -6.95
CA GLY A 121 -1.01 -7.20 -8.02
C GLY A 121 -2.44 -7.65 -7.76
N GLU A 122 -2.79 -8.04 -6.54
CA GLU A 122 -4.16 -8.41 -6.16
C GLU A 122 -5.07 -7.18 -6.18
N TRP A 123 -6.35 -7.47 -6.43
CA TRP A 123 -7.42 -6.48 -6.38
C TRP A 123 -8.45 -6.85 -5.32
N GLY A 124 -9.00 -5.82 -4.66
CA GLY A 124 -10.10 -6.00 -3.73
C GLY A 124 -9.70 -6.73 -2.44
N THR A 125 -10.50 -7.69 -2.01
CA THR A 125 -10.31 -8.46 -0.78
C THR A 125 -9.65 -9.82 -1.01
N ALA A 126 -9.13 -10.06 -2.23
CA ALA A 126 -8.54 -11.34 -2.59
C ALA A 126 -7.20 -11.54 -1.87
N TYR A 127 -7.26 -12.12 -0.67
CA TYR A 127 -6.09 -12.62 0.02
C TYR A 127 -5.67 -13.98 -0.58
N PRO A 128 -4.41 -14.12 -1.04
CA PRO A 128 -3.98 -15.29 -1.81
C PRO A 128 -3.73 -16.56 -0.96
N GLY A 129 -3.96 -16.47 0.35
CA GLY A 129 -3.77 -17.59 1.28
C GLY A 129 -2.41 -17.60 1.95
N PRO A 130 -2.29 -18.35 3.08
CA PRO A 130 -1.12 -18.37 3.95
C PRO A 130 0.16 -18.92 3.29
N ASP A 131 0.05 -19.73 2.25
CA ASP A 131 1.20 -20.26 1.51
C ASP A 131 2.00 -19.15 0.79
N ASN A 132 1.37 -18.00 0.57
CA ASN A 132 2.00 -16.82 0.00
C ASN A 132 2.56 -15.85 1.06
N ASP A 133 2.35 -16.11 2.34
CA ASP A 133 2.88 -15.28 3.41
C ASP A 133 4.41 -15.46 3.51
N LEU A 134 5.15 -14.37 3.38
CA LEU A 134 6.54 -14.32 3.75
C LEU A 134 6.68 -14.27 5.27
N ALA A 135 5.85 -13.43 5.90
CA ALA A 135 5.86 -13.25 7.34
C ALA A 135 4.48 -12.81 7.86
N ARG A 136 4.17 -13.24 9.09
CA ARG A 136 3.11 -12.66 9.94
C ARG A 136 3.77 -12.04 11.15
N ILE A 137 3.41 -10.80 11.43
CA ILE A 137 4.13 -9.93 12.36
C ILE A 137 3.11 -9.25 13.27
N ASP A 138 3.33 -9.32 14.57
CA ASP A 138 2.50 -8.62 15.54
C ASP A 138 2.72 -7.09 15.45
N MET A 139 1.64 -6.34 15.38
CA MET A 139 1.64 -4.88 15.47
C MET A 139 1.07 -4.45 16.81
N LYS A 140 1.70 -3.47 17.43
CA LYS A 140 1.20 -2.81 18.64
C LYS A 140 0.01 -1.92 18.28
N VAL A 141 -1.08 -2.05 19.02
CA VAL A 141 -2.25 -1.17 18.90
C VAL A 141 -2.23 -0.11 19.98
N SER A 142 -2.60 1.10 19.61
CA SER A 142 -2.79 2.23 20.53
C SER A 142 -3.96 3.09 20.08
N LYS A 143 -4.49 3.88 21.01
CA LYS A 143 -5.58 4.82 20.75
C LYS A 143 -5.01 6.19 20.41
N LEU A 144 -5.50 6.80 19.33
CA LEU A 144 -5.17 8.18 18.95
C LEU A 144 -5.94 9.17 19.83
N ALA A 145 -5.33 10.34 20.08
CA ALA A 145 -5.93 11.42 20.85
C ALA A 145 -7.12 12.08 20.11
N ALA A 146 -7.10 12.06 18.79
CA ALA A 146 -8.17 12.57 17.93
C ALA A 146 -8.44 11.58 16.79
N PRO A 147 -9.69 11.51 16.29
CA PRO A 147 -10.02 10.62 15.21
C PRO A 147 -9.41 11.07 13.87
N VAL A 148 -8.92 10.11 13.10
CA VAL A 148 -8.39 10.28 11.74
C VAL A 148 -9.44 9.85 10.74
N GLU A 149 -9.92 10.78 9.91
CA GLU A 149 -10.97 10.55 8.90
C GLU A 149 -10.48 9.66 7.76
N ASN A 150 -9.25 9.86 7.33
CA ASN A 150 -8.65 9.18 6.19
C ASN A 150 -7.77 8.04 6.67
N PHE A 151 -7.96 6.82 6.20
CA PHE A 151 -6.98 5.77 6.45
C PHE A 151 -5.59 6.23 6.01
N THR A 152 -4.67 6.29 6.94
CA THR A 152 -3.32 6.80 6.73
C THR A 152 -2.30 5.72 7.05
N ILE A 153 -1.39 5.47 6.11
CA ILE A 153 -0.15 4.73 6.35
C ILE A 153 0.98 5.75 6.42
N ALA A 154 1.77 5.70 7.48
CA ALA A 154 2.96 6.51 7.67
C ALA A 154 4.19 5.63 7.91
N LEU A 155 5.34 6.12 7.50
CA LEU A 155 6.66 5.56 7.75
C LEU A 155 7.50 6.63 8.43
N ASP A 156 7.49 6.66 9.76
CA ASP A 156 8.24 7.64 10.52
C ASP A 156 9.70 7.19 10.67
N GLN A 157 10.64 8.11 10.45
CA GLN A 157 12.05 7.81 10.65
C GLN A 157 12.34 7.44 12.11
N ALA A 158 12.98 6.30 12.33
CA ALA A 158 13.34 5.80 13.66
C ALA A 158 14.77 5.25 13.65
N GLY A 159 15.73 6.09 14.06
CA GLY A 159 17.15 5.75 14.00
C GLY A 159 17.61 5.40 12.58
N THR A 160 18.12 4.18 12.37
CA THR A 160 18.57 3.68 11.06
C THR A 160 17.47 3.04 10.23
N GLY A 161 16.27 2.89 10.81
CA GLY A 161 15.07 2.29 10.21
C GLY A 161 13.86 3.22 10.30
N CYS A 162 12.68 2.63 10.32
CA CYS A 162 11.40 3.33 10.31
C CYS A 162 10.40 2.65 11.23
N THR A 163 9.41 3.39 11.71
CA THR A 163 8.22 2.83 12.33
C THR A 163 7.07 2.92 11.31
N LEU A 164 6.55 1.80 10.89
CA LEU A 164 5.31 1.71 10.12
C LEU A 164 4.14 1.94 11.05
N LYS A 165 3.26 2.88 10.68
CA LYS A 165 2.00 3.19 11.36
C LYS A 165 0.84 3.08 10.39
N MET A 166 -0.27 2.54 10.85
CA MET A 166 -1.56 2.51 10.18
C MET A 166 -2.60 3.13 11.07
N GLU A 167 -3.24 4.21 10.62
CA GLU A 167 -4.13 5.04 11.43
C GLU A 167 -5.49 5.20 10.77
N TRP A 168 -6.55 4.97 11.51
CA TRP A 168 -7.92 5.25 11.08
C TRP A 168 -8.85 5.34 12.29
N GLU A 169 -9.84 6.26 12.25
CA GLU A 169 -10.63 6.64 13.43
C GLU A 169 -9.70 6.97 14.61
N THR A 170 -9.89 6.33 15.74
CA THR A 170 -9.08 6.48 16.94
C THR A 170 -8.05 5.37 17.14
N THR A 171 -7.82 4.54 16.12
CA THR A 171 -6.92 3.39 16.22
C THR A 171 -5.63 3.64 15.44
N GLN A 172 -4.50 3.36 16.08
CA GLN A 172 -3.19 3.26 15.45
C GLN A 172 -2.64 1.85 15.66
N ALA A 173 -2.20 1.19 14.59
CA ALA A 173 -1.40 -0.02 14.65
C ALA A 173 0.02 0.29 14.17
N SER A 174 1.05 -0.19 14.87
CA SER A 174 2.45 0.14 14.55
C SER A 174 3.40 -1.03 14.70
N VAL A 175 4.47 -1.00 13.89
CA VAL A 175 5.58 -1.97 13.96
C VAL A 175 6.88 -1.33 13.47
N ASP A 176 7.99 -1.71 14.09
CA ASP A 176 9.31 -1.21 13.72
C ASP A 176 9.91 -1.98 12.54
N ILE A 177 10.55 -1.23 11.65
CA ILE A 177 11.35 -1.73 10.53
C ILE A 177 12.79 -1.32 10.77
N LYS A 178 13.69 -2.29 10.84
CA LYS A 178 15.13 -2.07 11.11
C LYS A 178 15.95 -2.66 9.97
N LYS A 179 17.04 -1.97 9.66
CA LYS A 179 18.07 -2.47 8.76
C LYS A 179 19.04 -3.39 9.49
#